data_176bda437950ac442776b31992457484
#
_entry.id   176bda437950ac442776b31992457484
#
_cell.length_a   1.000
_cell.length_b   1.000
_cell.length_c   1.000
_cell.angle_alpha   90.00
_cell.angle_beta   90.00
_cell.angle_gamma   90.00
#
_symmetry.space_group_name_H-M   'P 1'
#
loop_
_entity.id
_entity.type
_entity.pdbx_description
1 polymer ?
#
loop_
_entity_poly.entity_id
_entity_poly.type
_entity_poly.pdbx_seq_one_letter_code
_entity_poly.pdbx_strand_id
1 'polypeptide(L)'
;MQMHSRLPLLALSLLILASPAHATGGFVCTTAGKQKIEVAVGFGHVPGAPIVAQRLRVNGREIATSIPQWWLDDKEMNLVMTTPDAMESLLVMRTKRKGWNYDGQVTYRGKTHWIRCKES
;
A
#
# COMPACT_ATOMS: atom_id res chain seq x y z
N MET A 1 -47.43 -16.61 4.44
CA MET A 1 -46.66 -17.83 4.28
C MET A 1 -45.53 -17.68 3.30
N GLN A 2 -45.83 -17.30 2.10
CA GLN A 2 -44.83 -17.20 1.07
C GLN A 2 -43.81 -16.10 1.31
N MET A 3 -44.11 -15.17 2.15
CA MET A 3 -43.27 -14.03 2.42
C MET A 3 -41.94 -14.45 3.08
N HIS A 4 -41.92 -15.58 3.72
CA HIS A 4 -40.75 -15.99 4.45
C HIS A 4 -39.52 -16.22 3.58
N SER A 5 -39.71 -16.68 2.35
CA SER A 5 -38.60 -17.00 1.48
C SER A 5 -37.97 -15.77 0.83
N ARG A 6 -38.62 -14.64 0.90
CA ARG A 6 -38.11 -13.43 0.26
C ARG A 6 -36.99 -12.77 1.04
N LEU A 7 -37.09 -12.79 2.34
CA LEU A 7 -36.11 -12.12 3.20
C LEU A 7 -34.69 -12.65 3.04
N PRO A 8 -34.48 -13.96 3.01
CA PRO A 8 -33.12 -14.47 2.82
C PRO A 8 -32.49 -14.03 1.50
N LEU A 9 -33.29 -13.94 0.47
CA LEU A 9 -32.78 -13.52 -0.83
C LEU A 9 -32.32 -12.07 -0.82
N LEU A 10 -33.05 -11.22 -0.15
CA LEU A 10 -32.66 -9.82 -0.03
C LEU A 10 -31.36 -9.67 0.75
N ALA A 11 -31.19 -10.44 1.80
CA ALA A 11 -29.99 -10.39 2.59
C ALA A 11 -28.76 -10.80 1.77
N LEU A 12 -28.90 -11.82 0.95
CA LEU A 12 -27.80 -12.26 0.07
C LEU A 12 -27.43 -11.18 -0.92
N SER A 13 -28.42 -10.50 -1.48
CA SER A 13 -28.14 -9.43 -2.44
C SER A 13 -27.34 -8.30 -1.79
N LEU A 14 -27.67 -7.95 -0.58
CA LEU A 14 -26.93 -6.90 0.14
C LEU A 14 -25.49 -7.30 0.38
N LEU A 15 -25.24 -8.55 0.75
CA LEU A 15 -23.87 -9.02 0.96
C LEU A 15 -23.06 -8.96 -0.32
N ILE A 16 -23.63 -9.34 -1.44
CA ILE A 16 -22.94 -9.29 -2.72
C ILE A 16 -22.59 -7.85 -3.09
N LEU A 17 -23.49 -6.92 -2.87
CA LEU A 17 -23.24 -5.52 -3.18
C LEU A 17 -22.16 -4.91 -2.32
N ALA A 18 -21.98 -5.37 -1.09
CA ALA A 18 -20.98 -4.85 -0.18
C ALA A 18 -19.57 -5.31 -0.53
N SER A 19 -19.40 -6.47 -1.17
CA SER A 19 -18.09 -7.08 -1.40
C SER A 19 -17.19 -6.31 -2.38
N PRO A 20 -17.68 -5.84 -3.52
CA PRO A 20 -16.79 -5.31 -4.55
C PRO A 20 -16.16 -3.97 -4.20
N ALA A 21 -16.62 -3.32 -3.16
CA ALA A 21 -16.18 -1.96 -2.85
C ALA A 21 -14.71 -1.87 -2.43
N HIS A 22 -14.06 -2.98 -2.15
CA HIS A 22 -12.70 -2.99 -1.61
C HIS A 22 -11.67 -3.59 -2.56
N ALA A 23 -11.99 -3.72 -3.83
CA ALA A 23 -11.12 -4.37 -4.80
C ALA A 23 -10.04 -3.42 -5.31
N THR A 24 -9.25 -2.85 -4.41
CA THR A 24 -8.08 -2.06 -4.77
C THR A 24 -6.84 -2.81 -4.37
N GLY A 25 -5.81 -2.72 -5.20
CA GLY A 25 -4.52 -3.31 -4.88
C GLY A 25 -3.73 -2.45 -3.92
N GLY A 26 -2.78 -3.06 -3.24
CA GLY A 26 -1.91 -2.36 -2.34
C GLY A 26 -0.74 -3.23 -1.92
N PHE A 27 0.22 -2.60 -1.27
CA PHE A 27 1.41 -3.27 -0.75
C PHE A 27 1.72 -2.78 0.65
N VAL A 28 2.24 -3.70 1.46
CA VAL A 28 2.81 -3.36 2.76
C VAL A 28 4.27 -3.77 2.72
N CYS A 29 5.14 -2.81 2.95
CA CYS A 29 6.58 -2.97 2.89
C CYS A 29 7.17 -2.82 4.29
N THR A 30 7.98 -3.77 4.72
CA THR A 30 8.55 -3.76 6.07
C THR A 30 10.05 -4.08 6.03
N THR A 31 10.78 -3.46 6.95
CA THR A 31 12.19 -3.74 7.17
C THR A 31 12.36 -4.83 8.22
N ALA A 32 13.50 -5.52 8.20
CA ALA A 32 13.79 -6.61 9.14
C ALA A 32 14.70 -6.16 10.27
N GLY A 33 15.27 -5.06 10.37
CA GLY A 33 16.24 -4.68 11.38
C GLY A 33 15.62 -4.15 12.66
N LYS A 34 16.45 -3.54 13.48
CA LYS A 34 16.01 -2.91 14.73
C LYS A 34 15.12 -1.72 14.46
N GLN A 35 15.42 -0.95 13.43
CA GLN A 35 14.56 0.15 13.03
C GLN A 35 13.40 -0.42 12.19
N LYS A 36 12.19 -0.29 12.69
CA LYS A 36 11.00 -0.82 12.04
C LYS A 36 10.38 0.25 11.16
N ILE A 37 10.61 0.13 9.86
CA ILE A 37 10.00 1.02 8.88
C ILE A 37 8.90 0.24 8.16
N GLU A 38 7.72 0.80 8.13
CA GLU A 38 6.59 0.23 7.41
C GLU A 38 6.06 1.27 6.43
N VAL A 39 6.03 0.87 5.16
CA VAL A 39 5.46 1.68 4.07
C VAL A 39 4.25 0.94 3.55
N ALA A 40 3.08 1.55 3.61
CA ALA A 40 1.87 0.96 3.04
C ALA A 40 1.31 1.90 1.98
N VAL A 41 0.99 1.33 0.83
CA VAL A 41 0.41 2.09 -0.29
C VAL A 41 -0.77 1.34 -0.86
N GLY A 42 -1.80 2.08 -1.24
CA GLY A 42 -2.96 1.53 -1.93
C GLY A 42 -3.13 2.20 -3.27
N PHE A 43 -3.47 1.40 -4.28
CA PHE A 43 -3.68 1.87 -5.64
C PHE A 43 -5.13 1.72 -6.03
N GLY A 44 -5.64 2.67 -6.81
CA GLY A 44 -6.92 2.51 -7.46
C GLY A 44 -6.83 1.45 -8.55
N HIS A 45 -7.97 0.89 -8.94
CA HIS A 45 -8.00 -0.15 -9.97
C HIS A 45 -8.24 0.41 -11.37
N VAL A 46 -8.19 1.70 -11.55
CA VAL A 46 -8.24 2.32 -12.87
C VAL A 46 -6.81 2.40 -13.39
N PRO A 47 -6.54 1.94 -14.63
CA PRO A 47 -5.20 2.05 -15.18
C PRO A 47 -4.66 3.47 -15.09
N GLY A 48 -3.42 3.60 -14.61
CA GLY A 48 -2.83 4.92 -14.43
C GLY A 48 -3.33 5.68 -13.21
N ALA A 49 -4.15 5.06 -12.37
CA ALA A 49 -4.65 5.71 -11.18
C ALA A 49 -3.51 6.05 -10.22
N PRO A 50 -3.59 7.18 -9.56
CA PRO A 50 -2.58 7.54 -8.57
C PRO A 50 -2.70 6.69 -7.32
N ILE A 51 -1.70 6.80 -6.46
CA ILE A 51 -1.78 6.22 -5.13
C ILE A 51 -2.95 6.88 -4.40
N VAL A 52 -3.87 6.05 -3.91
CA VAL A 52 -5.09 6.53 -3.23
C VAL A 52 -4.97 6.45 -1.72
N ALA A 53 -3.99 5.73 -1.20
CA ALA A 53 -3.74 5.62 0.23
C ALA A 53 -2.26 5.44 0.46
N GLN A 54 -1.75 6.03 1.53
CA GLN A 54 -0.33 5.94 1.87
C GLN A 54 -0.15 6.04 3.38
N ARG A 55 0.86 5.35 3.89
CA ARG A 55 1.23 5.40 5.29
C ARG A 55 2.71 5.13 5.45
N LEU A 56 3.34 5.92 6.29
CA LEU A 56 4.69 5.66 6.75
C LEU A 56 4.68 5.56 8.26
N ARG A 57 5.19 4.45 8.78
CA ARG A 57 5.42 4.27 10.22
C ARG A 57 6.87 3.96 10.46
N VAL A 58 7.46 4.62 11.43
CA VAL A 58 8.82 4.36 11.86
C VAL A 58 8.79 4.07 13.35
N ASN A 59 9.18 2.85 13.71
CA ASN A 59 9.14 2.35 15.10
C ASN A 59 7.76 2.53 15.75
N GLY A 60 6.70 2.25 14.97
CA GLY A 60 5.33 2.36 15.45
C GLY A 60 4.73 3.75 15.41
N ARG A 61 5.50 4.76 15.06
CA ARG A 61 5.02 6.14 15.01
C ARG A 61 4.66 6.50 13.58
N GLU A 62 3.47 7.00 13.38
CA GLU A 62 3.01 7.43 12.06
C GLU A 62 3.60 8.79 11.70
N ILE A 63 4.07 8.90 10.46
CA ILE A 63 4.68 10.12 9.95
C ILE A 63 3.88 10.58 8.74
N ALA A 64 3.45 11.84 8.76
CA ALA A 64 2.71 12.42 7.65
C ALA A 64 3.62 12.57 6.43
N THR A 65 3.13 12.18 5.27
CA THR A 65 3.93 12.14 4.04
C THR A 65 3.11 12.49 2.82
N SER A 66 3.84 12.80 1.74
CA SER A 66 3.34 12.79 0.37
C SER A 66 4.20 11.87 -0.46
N ILE A 67 3.69 11.40 -1.58
CA ILE A 67 4.45 10.56 -2.53
C ILE A 67 4.45 11.27 -3.89
N PRO A 68 5.38 12.17 -4.14
CA PRO A 68 5.43 12.88 -5.42
C PRO A 68 5.92 12.04 -6.58
N GLN A 69 6.63 10.96 -6.30
CA GLN A 69 7.17 10.08 -7.34
C GLN A 69 6.98 8.65 -6.95
N TRP A 70 6.49 7.84 -7.90
CA TRP A 70 6.36 6.41 -7.71
C TRP A 70 6.34 5.71 -9.06
N TRP A 71 6.72 4.44 -9.04
CA TRP A 71 6.71 3.57 -10.21
C TRP A 71 6.36 2.16 -9.79
N LEU A 72 5.45 1.52 -10.52
CA LEU A 72 5.07 0.14 -10.27
C LEU A 72 4.81 -0.55 -11.59
N ASP A 73 5.55 -1.63 -11.83
CA ASP A 73 5.27 -2.55 -12.92
C ASP A 73 5.55 -3.99 -12.45
N ASP A 74 5.58 -4.94 -13.38
CA ASP A 74 5.81 -6.33 -13.03
C ASP A 74 7.26 -6.66 -12.69
N LYS A 75 8.16 -5.70 -12.78
CA LYS A 75 9.59 -5.87 -12.52
C LYS A 75 10.06 -5.15 -11.27
N GLU A 76 9.51 -3.99 -10.99
CA GLU A 76 10.00 -3.16 -9.91
C GLU A 76 8.91 -2.28 -9.30
N MET A 77 9.14 -1.89 -8.08
CA MET A 77 8.32 -0.90 -7.39
C MET A 77 9.23 0.07 -6.66
N ASN A 78 9.13 1.35 -7.03
CA ASN A 78 9.97 2.42 -6.48
C ASN A 78 9.09 3.58 -6.06
N LEU A 79 9.46 4.27 -5.00
CA LEU A 79 8.76 5.48 -4.59
C LEU A 79 9.65 6.40 -3.78
N VAL A 80 9.26 7.66 -3.75
CA VAL A 80 9.86 8.68 -2.90
C VAL A 80 8.77 9.25 -2.02
N MET A 81 8.99 9.22 -0.72
CA MET A 81 8.12 9.88 0.25
C MET A 81 8.77 11.15 0.76
N THR A 82 7.99 12.20 0.81
CA THR A 82 8.44 13.51 1.28
C THR A 82 7.57 13.98 2.43
N THR A 83 7.95 15.10 3.03
CA THR A 83 7.03 15.85 3.89
C THR A 83 5.78 16.21 3.10
N PRO A 84 4.63 16.45 3.77
CA PRO A 84 3.37 16.74 3.07
C PRO A 84 3.45 17.91 2.08
N ASP A 85 4.30 18.90 2.36
CA ASP A 85 4.51 20.03 1.45
C ASP A 85 5.50 19.72 0.32
N ALA A 86 6.03 18.52 0.27
CA ALA A 86 6.99 18.06 -0.74
C ALA A 86 8.34 18.79 -0.72
N MET A 87 8.63 19.49 0.34
CA MET A 87 9.88 20.28 0.44
C MET A 87 11.07 19.46 0.90
N GLU A 88 10.84 18.35 1.59
CA GLU A 88 11.92 17.55 2.15
C GLU A 88 11.70 16.07 1.83
N SER A 89 12.72 15.41 1.29
CA SER A 89 12.69 13.98 1.04
C SER A 89 12.92 13.24 2.37
N LEU A 90 12.01 12.35 2.71
CA LEU A 90 12.10 11.54 3.92
C LEU A 90 12.61 10.14 3.62
N LEU A 91 12.14 9.55 2.51
CA LEU A 91 12.38 8.15 2.24
C LEU A 91 12.46 7.91 0.73
N VAL A 92 13.41 7.08 0.34
CA VAL A 92 13.52 6.58 -1.04
C VAL A 92 13.53 5.06 -0.98
N MET A 93 12.60 4.43 -1.69
CA MET A 93 12.49 2.98 -1.74
C MET A 93 12.68 2.50 -3.17
N ARG A 94 13.54 1.49 -3.34
CA ARG A 94 13.79 0.86 -4.64
C ARG A 94 13.74 -0.64 -4.44
N THR A 95 12.80 -1.29 -5.11
CA THR A 95 12.62 -2.74 -4.99
C THR A 95 12.45 -3.36 -6.36
N LYS A 96 12.79 -4.65 -6.43
CA LYS A 96 12.61 -5.48 -7.62
C LYS A 96 11.77 -6.69 -7.27
N ARG A 97 10.99 -7.13 -8.22
CA ARG A 97 10.11 -8.28 -8.02
C ARG A 97 10.91 -9.55 -7.79
N LYS A 98 10.52 -10.29 -6.74
CA LYS A 98 11.04 -11.59 -6.38
C LYS A 98 9.86 -12.51 -6.10
N GLY A 99 9.44 -13.29 -7.10
CA GLY A 99 8.24 -14.11 -6.96
C GLY A 99 7.01 -13.23 -6.77
N TRP A 100 6.33 -13.36 -5.65
CA TRP A 100 5.13 -12.59 -5.32
C TRP A 100 5.43 -11.32 -4.54
N ASN A 101 6.70 -11.06 -4.22
CA ASN A 101 7.12 -9.93 -3.40
C ASN A 101 7.95 -8.96 -4.22
N TYR A 102 8.15 -7.78 -3.65
CA TYR A 102 9.13 -6.82 -4.14
C TYR A 102 10.16 -6.62 -3.04
N ASP A 103 11.41 -6.93 -3.33
CA ASP A 103 12.50 -6.85 -2.37
C ASP A 103 13.53 -5.82 -2.82
N GLY A 104 14.12 -5.13 -1.88
CA GLY A 104 15.14 -4.15 -2.20
C GLY A 104 15.60 -3.37 -1.01
N GLN A 105 15.76 -2.06 -1.20
CA GLN A 105 16.32 -1.18 -0.20
C GLN A 105 15.43 0.04 0.00
N VAL A 106 15.42 0.51 1.22
CA VAL A 106 14.82 1.77 1.59
C VAL A 106 15.86 2.61 2.30
N THR A 107 15.98 3.86 1.89
CA THR A 107 16.84 4.83 2.56
C THR A 107 15.94 5.80 3.28
N TYR A 108 16.09 5.88 4.59
CA TYR A 108 15.32 6.76 5.44
C TYR A 108 16.27 7.60 6.27
N ARG A 109 16.19 8.93 6.07
CA ARG A 109 17.06 9.90 6.76
C ARG A 109 18.53 9.50 6.68
N GLY A 110 18.96 9.14 5.48
CA GLY A 110 20.36 8.82 5.21
C GLY A 110 20.82 7.42 5.57
N LYS A 111 19.94 6.58 6.13
CA LYS A 111 20.27 5.21 6.48
C LYS A 111 19.54 4.24 5.57
N THR A 112 20.25 3.25 5.05
CA THR A 112 19.71 2.28 4.13
C THR A 112 19.41 0.97 4.84
N HIS A 113 18.22 0.42 4.57
CA HIS A 113 17.76 -0.84 5.14
C HIS A 113 17.23 -1.74 4.04
N TRP A 114 17.31 -3.04 4.24
CA TRP A 114 16.62 -3.99 3.38
C TRP A 114 15.13 -3.97 3.68
N ILE A 115 14.31 -4.07 2.62
CA ILE A 115 12.86 -4.00 2.76
C ILE A 115 12.20 -5.01 1.83
N ARG A 116 11.08 -5.55 2.27
CA ARG A 116 10.25 -6.44 1.47
C ARG A 116 8.82 -5.93 1.44
N CYS A 117 8.27 -5.87 0.23
CA CYS A 117 6.89 -5.46 0.01
C CYS A 117 6.06 -6.68 -0.36
N LYS A 118 4.95 -6.84 0.32
CA LYS A 118 3.98 -7.90 0.05
C LYS A 118 2.66 -7.28 -0.34
N GLU A 119 1.97 -7.93 -1.25
CA GLU A 119 0.63 -7.52 -1.63
C GLU A 119 -0.30 -7.67 -0.43
N SER A 120 -1.10 -6.67 -0.18
CA SER A 120 -2.01 -6.65 0.95
C SER A 120 -3.42 -7.07 0.58
#